data_604d841ec0e725ead4d7662ad979f232
#
_entry.id   604d841ec0e725ead4d7662ad979f232
#
_cell.length_a   1.000
_cell.length_b   1.000
_cell.length_c   1.000
_cell.angle_alpha   90.00
_cell.angle_beta   90.00
_cell.angle_gamma   90.00
#
_symmetry.space_group_name_H-M   'P 1'
#
loop_
_entity.id
_entity.type
_entity.pdbx_description
1 polymer ?
#
loop_
_entity_poly.entity_id
_entity_poly.type
_entity_poly.pdbx_seq_one_letter_code
_entity_poly.pdbx_strand_id
1 'polypeptide(L)'
;SIFRLNAKIIPERDQSITVFLRGSIIFSSWLPLRKHLEFYLKEGKRVTLDITETKFVDRRIMSQVEEWIEKYKENDLELSVRARMTFIDE
;
A
#
# COMPACT_ATOMS: atom_id res chain seq x y z
N SER A 1 -5.34 -20.34 -1.50
CA SER A 1 -5.68 -19.90 -2.84
C SER A 1 -4.47 -19.32 -3.54
N ILE A 2 -4.31 -19.64 -4.80
CA ILE A 2 -3.20 -19.11 -5.59
C ILE A 2 -3.33 -17.61 -5.84
N PHE A 3 -4.52 -17.07 -5.64
CA PHE A 3 -4.75 -15.64 -5.82
C PHE A 3 -4.72 -14.87 -4.53
N ARG A 4 -4.40 -15.55 -3.43
CA ARG A 4 -4.36 -14.87 -2.14
C ARG A 4 -3.18 -13.91 -2.10
N LEU A 5 -3.49 -12.67 -1.73
CA LEU A 5 -2.45 -11.68 -1.52
C LEU A 5 -1.78 -11.93 -0.18
N ASN A 6 -0.45 -11.95 -0.16
CA ASN A 6 0.30 -12.05 1.09
C ASN A 6 0.36 -10.68 1.71
N ALA A 7 -0.63 -10.38 2.52
CA ALA A 7 -0.73 -9.08 3.18
C ALA A 7 -0.98 -9.28 4.66
N LYS A 8 -0.41 -8.40 5.45
CA LYS A 8 -0.63 -8.38 6.89
C LYS A 8 -0.95 -6.94 7.28
N ILE A 9 -2.02 -6.77 8.05
CA ILE A 9 -2.44 -5.46 8.52
C ILE A 9 -1.97 -5.32 9.96
N ILE A 10 -1.12 -4.34 10.20
CA ILE A 10 -0.47 -4.14 11.49
C ILE A 10 -0.89 -2.78 12.06
N PRO A 11 -1.73 -2.79 13.10
CA PRO A 11 -2.06 -1.54 13.77
C PRO A 11 -0.82 -0.98 14.47
N GLU A 12 -0.66 0.32 14.38
CA GLU A 12 0.45 1.01 15.01
C GLU A 12 -0.08 2.06 15.96
N ARG A 13 0.82 2.86 16.51
CA ARG A 13 0.41 3.93 17.42
C ARG A 13 -0.19 5.10 16.65
N ASP A 14 -0.90 5.96 17.38
CA ASP A 14 -1.35 7.26 16.88
C ASP A 14 -2.20 7.17 15.63
N GLN A 15 -3.15 6.24 15.63
CA GLN A 15 -4.09 6.09 14.52
C GLN A 15 -3.39 5.72 13.22
N SER A 16 -2.29 4.97 13.32
CA SER A 16 -1.53 4.52 12.15
C SER A 16 -1.73 3.05 11.91
N ILE A 17 -1.66 2.66 10.64
CA ILE A 17 -1.76 1.27 10.21
C ILE A 17 -0.68 1.02 9.17
N THR A 18 0.03 -0.08 9.33
CA THR A 18 0.96 -0.54 8.30
C THR A 18 0.34 -1.73 7.58
N VAL A 19 0.29 -1.65 6.27
CA VAL A 19 -0.14 -2.77 5.44
C VAL A 19 1.11 -3.35 4.82
N PHE A 20 1.51 -4.51 5.31
CA PHE A 20 2.77 -5.17 4.93
C PHE A 20 2.49 -6.18 3.83
N LEU A 21 3.17 -6.04 2.70
CA LEU A 21 2.99 -6.92 1.55
C LEU A 21 4.25 -7.73 1.28
N ARG A 22 4.08 -8.94 0.78
CA ARG A 22 5.18 -9.83 0.45
C ARG A 22 4.98 -10.45 -0.91
N GLY A 23 6.11 -10.79 -1.56
CA GLY A 23 6.09 -11.53 -2.81
C GLY A 23 5.69 -10.68 -4.00
N SER A 24 4.92 -11.25 -4.90
CA SER A 24 4.53 -10.58 -6.15
C SER A 24 3.12 -10.04 -6.02
N ILE A 25 2.97 -8.76 -6.29
CA ILE A 25 1.67 -8.09 -6.17
C ILE A 25 1.18 -7.79 -7.58
N ILE A 26 0.19 -8.54 -8.01
CA ILE A 26 -0.40 -8.35 -9.32
C ILE A 26 -1.74 -7.63 -9.18
N PHE A 27 -2.23 -7.11 -10.30
CA PHE A 27 -3.39 -6.23 -10.26
C PHE A 27 -4.63 -6.91 -9.70
N SER A 28 -4.87 -8.17 -10.05
CA SER A 28 -6.06 -8.88 -9.59
C SER A 28 -6.08 -9.11 -8.08
N SER A 29 -4.91 -9.32 -7.47
CA SER A 29 -4.84 -9.50 -6.02
C SER A 29 -4.86 -8.15 -5.30
N TRP A 30 -4.52 -7.08 -6.00
CA TRP A 30 -4.55 -5.73 -5.46
C TRP A 30 -5.97 -5.22 -5.21
N LEU A 31 -6.92 -5.59 -6.07
CA LEU A 31 -8.27 -5.03 -6.00
C LEU A 31 -8.95 -5.22 -4.64
N PRO A 32 -8.91 -6.41 -4.02
CA PRO A 32 -9.49 -6.55 -2.69
C PRO A 32 -8.77 -5.73 -1.63
N LEU A 33 -7.45 -5.65 -1.73
CA LEU A 33 -6.67 -4.88 -0.78
C LEU A 33 -6.98 -3.40 -0.87
N ARG A 34 -7.21 -2.90 -2.08
CA ARG A 34 -7.52 -1.51 -2.32
C ARG A 34 -8.70 -1.05 -1.47
N LYS A 35 -9.72 -1.89 -1.35
CA LYS A 35 -10.90 -1.55 -0.56
C LYS A 35 -10.56 -1.36 0.91
N HIS A 36 -9.67 -2.20 1.42
CA HIS A 36 -9.25 -2.08 2.82
C HIS A 36 -8.47 -0.79 3.06
N LEU A 37 -7.61 -0.44 2.11
CA LEU A 37 -6.85 0.80 2.23
C LEU A 37 -7.77 2.01 2.23
N GLU A 38 -8.74 2.02 1.33
CA GLU A 38 -9.71 3.10 1.28
C GLU A 38 -10.49 3.23 2.58
N PHE A 39 -10.87 2.09 3.15
CA PHE A 39 -11.61 2.09 4.41
C PHE A 39 -10.80 2.75 5.52
N TYR A 40 -9.55 2.34 5.67
CA TYR A 40 -8.72 2.90 6.74
C TYR A 40 -8.46 4.39 6.54
N LEU A 41 -8.23 4.80 5.30
CA LEU A 41 -8.01 6.21 5.01
C LEU A 41 -9.24 7.04 5.34
N LYS A 42 -10.43 6.55 4.99
CA LYS A 42 -11.66 7.24 5.29
C LYS A 42 -11.94 7.31 6.79
N GLU A 43 -11.39 6.36 7.54
CA GLU A 43 -11.47 6.37 9.00
C GLU A 43 -10.49 7.37 9.62
N GLY A 44 -9.70 8.03 8.81
CA GLY A 44 -8.74 9.00 9.29
C GLY A 44 -7.42 8.39 9.76
N LYS A 45 -7.18 7.13 9.42
CA LYS A 45 -5.92 6.49 9.78
C LYS A 45 -4.80 6.94 8.87
N ARG A 46 -3.60 7.01 9.41
CA ARG A 46 -2.41 7.17 8.60
C ARG A 46 -1.99 5.78 8.14
N VAL A 47 -1.90 5.58 6.85
CA VAL A 47 -1.65 4.25 6.27
C VAL A 47 -0.29 4.24 5.60
N THR A 48 0.53 3.26 5.97
CA THR A 48 1.80 3.00 5.30
C THR A 48 1.69 1.68 4.56
N LEU A 49 1.95 1.71 3.27
CA LEU A 49 2.01 0.51 2.46
C LEU A 49 3.47 0.09 2.43
N ASP A 50 3.77 -1.03 3.07
CA ASP A 50 5.15 -1.50 3.17
C ASP A 50 5.41 -2.57 2.12
N ILE A 51 6.20 -2.22 1.13
CA ILE A 51 6.54 -3.13 0.03
C ILE A 51 8.02 -3.53 0.05
N THR A 52 8.64 -3.42 1.23
CA THR A 52 10.07 -3.76 1.34
C THR A 52 10.35 -5.24 1.08
N GLU A 53 9.35 -6.11 1.29
CA GLU A 53 9.52 -7.55 1.07
C GLU A 53 8.85 -8.04 -0.21
N THR A 54 8.44 -7.13 -1.08
CA THR A 54 7.88 -7.55 -2.37
C THR A 54 9.01 -7.78 -3.36
N LYS A 55 8.79 -8.75 -4.26
CA LYS A 55 9.71 -9.02 -5.36
C LYS A 55 9.28 -8.29 -6.61
N PHE A 56 8.01 -8.03 -6.73
CA PHE A 56 7.43 -7.42 -7.92
C PHE A 56 6.13 -6.74 -7.54
N VAL A 57 5.94 -5.53 -8.05
CA VAL A 57 4.66 -4.82 -7.93
C VAL A 57 4.30 -4.32 -9.33
N ASP A 58 3.10 -4.69 -9.80
CA ASP A 58 2.60 -4.26 -11.10
C ASP A 58 2.65 -2.72 -11.18
N ARG A 59 3.16 -2.22 -12.30
CA ARG A 59 3.32 -0.77 -12.50
C ARG A 59 2.00 -0.03 -12.34
N ARG A 60 0.90 -0.65 -12.78
CA ARG A 60 -0.43 -0.02 -12.66
C ARG A 60 -0.81 0.21 -11.21
N ILE A 61 -0.39 -0.70 -10.33
CA ILE A 61 -0.64 -0.57 -8.91
C ILE A 61 0.12 0.63 -8.36
N MET A 62 1.41 0.72 -8.70
CA MET A 62 2.22 1.84 -8.21
C MET A 62 1.72 3.18 -8.72
N SER A 63 1.28 3.23 -9.98
CA SER A 63 0.70 4.47 -10.51
C SER A 63 -0.53 4.87 -9.75
N GLN A 64 -1.39 3.92 -9.42
CA GLN A 64 -2.61 4.21 -8.68
C GLN A 64 -2.29 4.66 -7.25
N VAL A 65 -1.32 4.02 -6.62
CA VAL A 65 -0.91 4.41 -5.27
C VAL A 65 -0.36 5.83 -5.25
N GLU A 66 0.45 6.18 -6.26
CA GLU A 66 0.99 7.54 -6.36
C GLU A 66 -0.11 8.57 -6.51
N GLU A 67 -1.12 8.27 -7.32
CA GLU A 67 -2.28 9.15 -7.45
C GLU A 67 -3.01 9.31 -6.13
N TRP A 68 -3.15 8.23 -5.40
CA TRP A 68 -3.83 8.25 -4.11
C TRP A 68 -3.08 9.07 -3.06
N ILE A 69 -1.76 8.97 -3.06
CA ILE A 69 -0.96 9.73 -2.10
C ILE A 69 -1.28 11.22 -2.26
N GLU A 70 -1.32 11.70 -3.49
CA GLU A 70 -1.62 13.11 -3.75
C GLU A 70 -3.07 13.46 -3.43
N LYS A 71 -3.99 12.62 -3.84
CA LYS A 71 -5.40 12.87 -3.63
C LYS A 71 -5.76 12.93 -2.14
N TYR A 72 -5.25 11.97 -1.38
CA TYR A 72 -5.57 11.93 0.05
C TYR A 72 -4.89 13.03 0.81
N LYS A 73 -3.71 13.43 0.37
CA LYS A 73 -3.01 14.54 0.97
C LYS A 73 -3.83 15.84 0.89
N GLU A 74 -4.53 16.03 -0.22
CA GLU A 74 -5.40 17.20 -0.41
C GLU A 74 -6.58 17.21 0.56
N ASN A 75 -6.91 16.07 1.12
CA ASN A 75 -8.01 15.92 2.06
C ASN A 75 -7.52 15.68 3.49
N ASP A 76 -6.29 16.07 3.79
CA ASP A 76 -5.67 15.90 5.11
C ASP A 76 -5.61 14.45 5.55
N LEU A 77 -5.57 13.52 4.60
CA LEU A 77 -5.37 12.11 4.87
C LEU A 77 -3.95 11.74 4.42
N GLU A 78 -3.42 10.68 5.00
CA GLU A 78 -2.03 10.34 4.75
C GLU A 78 -1.86 8.89 4.34
N LEU A 79 -1.36 8.71 3.11
CA LEU A 79 -0.94 7.41 2.59
C LEU A 79 0.52 7.54 2.20
N SER A 80 1.35 6.63 2.68
CA SER A 80 2.77 6.63 2.34
C SER A 80 3.22 5.23 1.95
N VAL A 81 4.37 5.14 1.29
CA VAL A 81 4.94 3.87 0.84
C VAL A 81 6.33 3.74 1.44
N ARG A 82 6.60 2.57 2.00
CA ARG A 82 7.94 2.22 2.44
C ARG A 82 8.50 1.17 1.48
N ALA A 83 9.62 1.47 0.85
CA ALA A 83 10.20 0.59 -0.16
C ALA A 83 11.71 0.53 0.03
N ARG A 84 12.31 -0.50 -0.57
CA ARG A 84 13.76 -0.59 -0.55
C ARG A 84 14.37 0.38 -1.56
N MET A 85 15.60 0.77 -1.30
CA MET A 85 16.31 1.74 -2.14
C MET A 85 17.13 1.09 -3.24
N THR A 86 17.02 -0.22 -3.39
CA THR A 86 17.94 -0.96 -4.23
C THR A 86 17.71 -0.83 -5.73
N PHE A 87 16.62 -0.25 -6.15
CA PHE A 87 16.33 -0.15 -7.56
C PHE A 87 16.61 1.22 -8.14
N ILE A 88 17.48 1.91 -7.50
CA ILE A 88 17.94 3.18 -8.04
C ILE A 88 18.93 2.83 -9.10
N ASP A 89 18.63 3.12 -10.27
CA ASP A 89 19.51 2.78 -11.22
C ASP A 89 19.93 3.81 -11.93
N GLU A 90 20.39 3.69 -12.10
CA GLU A 90 20.82 4.50 -12.74
C GLU A 90 20.69 4.75 -13.73
#